data_d51f1e34414fd21e7272c09324e80819
#
_entry.id   d51f1e34414fd21e7272c09324e80819
#
_cell.length_a   1.000
_cell.length_b   1.000
_cell.length_c   1.000
_cell.angle_alpha   90.00
_cell.angle_beta   90.00
_cell.angle_gamma   90.00
#
_symmetry.space_group_name_H-M   'P 1'
#
loop_
_entity.id
_entity.type
_entity.pdbx_description
1 polymer ?
#
loop_
_entity_poly.entity_id
_entity_poly.type
_entity_poly.pdbx_seq_one_letter_code
_entity_poly.pdbx_strand_id
1 'polypeptide(L)'
;MFAKIDVIIPCYNAERTLSRAVQSVIGQVCLGKLWLIDDASTDNTLALAKQWAARYPEQIFVEAMPHNGGVAKARNWGALQSDNEFIAFLDADDAYETGALETAAATFYFQPDTALVRLALKPIDLPACYAEQPNFEFAWQHMRMTCGGNTVFRRAFLLACGGFPQNDLFRQLGVEDGALGIATTKIAKVATLFGEPGVLHYCRAGMHAERLLNAVLFQQPVEGVTAREMAQAEEVTDKICRQVEALKCALNSPQIGICPLEITRSEI
;
A
#
# COMPACT_ATOMS: atom_id res chain seq x y z
N MET A 1 -7.37 22.70 -7.85
CA MET A 1 -7.92 21.57 -7.06
C MET A 1 -6.96 20.41 -7.25
N PHE A 2 -6.54 19.73 -6.19
CA PHE A 2 -5.65 18.58 -6.32
C PHE A 2 -6.36 17.39 -6.97
N ALA A 3 -5.58 16.48 -7.54
CA ALA A 3 -6.09 15.26 -8.15
C ALA A 3 -6.81 14.38 -7.12
N LYS A 4 -7.78 13.60 -7.61
CA LYS A 4 -8.46 12.60 -6.79
C LYS A 4 -7.61 11.33 -6.71
N ILE A 5 -7.72 10.65 -5.58
CA ILE A 5 -7.00 9.41 -5.27
C ILE A 5 -8.05 8.33 -4.97
N ASP A 6 -8.00 7.22 -5.68
CA ASP A 6 -8.79 6.06 -5.31
C ASP A 6 -8.13 5.33 -4.15
N VAL A 7 -8.92 4.84 -3.21
CA VAL A 7 -8.43 4.05 -2.08
C VAL A 7 -8.84 2.60 -2.25
N ILE A 8 -7.93 1.70 -1.96
CA ILE A 8 -8.14 0.25 -2.02
C ILE A 8 -7.93 -0.31 -0.63
N ILE A 9 -8.96 -0.97 -0.10
CA ILE A 9 -8.92 -1.69 1.17
C ILE A 9 -9.07 -3.18 0.89
N PRO A 10 -8.01 -3.99 1.01
CA PRO A 10 -8.12 -5.44 1.00
C PRO A 10 -8.78 -5.89 2.31
N CYS A 11 -9.84 -6.70 2.20
CA CYS A 11 -10.66 -7.12 3.33
C CYS A 11 -10.62 -8.66 3.46
N TYR A 12 -10.22 -9.16 4.62
CA TYR A 12 -10.34 -10.57 4.97
C TYR A 12 -10.62 -10.71 6.45
N ASN A 13 -11.81 -11.22 6.80
CA ASN A 13 -12.26 -11.41 8.19
C ASN A 13 -12.07 -10.14 9.05
N ALA A 14 -12.53 -8.99 8.52
CA ALA A 14 -12.35 -7.66 9.09
C ALA A 14 -13.66 -7.05 9.65
N GLU A 15 -14.66 -7.85 9.98
CA GLU A 15 -15.98 -7.36 10.42
C GLU A 15 -15.92 -6.38 11.57
N ARG A 16 -14.91 -6.49 12.46
CA ARG A 16 -14.75 -5.63 13.65
C ARG A 16 -14.08 -4.29 13.36
N THR A 17 -13.29 -4.20 12.30
CA THR A 17 -12.41 -3.06 12.03
C THR A 17 -12.77 -2.27 10.78
N LEU A 18 -13.36 -2.94 9.78
CA LEU A 18 -13.67 -2.37 8.47
C LEU A 18 -14.45 -1.05 8.55
N SER A 19 -15.42 -0.93 9.45
CA SER A 19 -16.19 0.33 9.58
C SER A 19 -15.32 1.52 9.95
N ARG A 20 -14.31 1.34 10.83
CA ARG A 20 -13.35 2.39 11.18
C ARG A 20 -12.53 2.79 9.95
N ALA A 21 -11.98 1.83 9.23
CA ALA A 21 -11.21 2.08 8.01
C ALA A 21 -12.04 2.85 6.99
N VAL A 22 -13.24 2.39 6.66
CA VAL A 22 -14.14 3.04 5.70
C VAL A 22 -14.50 4.46 6.13
N GLN A 23 -14.85 4.69 7.40
CA GLN A 23 -15.19 6.03 7.91
C GLN A 23 -14.02 7.01 7.78
N SER A 24 -12.79 6.56 8.00
CA SER A 24 -11.59 7.40 7.87
C SER A 24 -11.30 7.82 6.44
N VAL A 25 -11.70 6.99 5.47
CA VAL A 25 -11.53 7.25 4.03
C VAL A 25 -12.61 8.20 3.49
N ILE A 26 -13.88 7.98 3.85
CA ILE A 26 -15.01 8.80 3.33
C ILE A 26 -14.82 10.29 3.65
N GLY A 27 -14.20 10.63 4.77
CA GLY A 27 -13.94 12.01 5.19
C GLY A 27 -12.80 12.71 4.44
N GLN A 28 -12.07 12.06 3.55
CA GLN A 28 -10.92 12.64 2.88
C GLN A 28 -11.32 13.54 1.70
N VAL A 29 -10.79 14.76 1.66
CA VAL A 29 -11.12 15.79 0.64
C VAL A 29 -10.75 15.33 -0.77
N CYS A 30 -9.60 14.66 -0.93
CA CYS A 30 -9.09 14.19 -2.22
C CYS A 30 -9.55 12.78 -2.58
N LEU A 31 -10.51 12.19 -1.87
CA LEU A 31 -11.04 10.87 -2.22
C LEU A 31 -11.69 10.88 -3.61
N GLY A 32 -11.29 9.93 -4.45
CA GLY A 32 -11.98 9.51 -5.66
C GLY A 32 -13.02 8.43 -5.33
N LYS A 33 -12.71 7.19 -5.67
CA LYS A 33 -13.50 6.00 -5.33
C LYS A 33 -12.84 5.24 -4.18
N LEU A 34 -13.66 4.55 -3.38
CA LEU A 34 -13.20 3.57 -2.39
C LEU A 34 -13.55 2.17 -2.90
N TRP A 35 -12.53 1.34 -3.07
CA TRP A 35 -12.66 -0.05 -3.47
C TRP A 35 -12.46 -0.95 -2.25
N LEU A 36 -13.50 -1.69 -1.86
CA LEU A 36 -13.46 -2.72 -0.83
C LEU A 36 -13.32 -4.08 -1.52
N ILE A 37 -12.16 -4.70 -1.39
CA ILE A 37 -11.85 -5.97 -2.05
C ILE A 37 -11.94 -7.09 -1.02
N ASP A 38 -13.05 -7.81 -1.01
CA ASP A 38 -13.25 -8.94 -0.11
C ASP A 38 -12.52 -10.18 -0.63
N ASP A 39 -11.51 -10.64 0.09
CA ASP A 39 -10.69 -11.79 -0.25
C ASP A 39 -11.32 -13.10 0.28
N ALA A 40 -12.57 -13.34 -0.07
CA ALA A 40 -13.38 -14.49 0.35
C ALA A 40 -13.46 -14.64 1.88
N SER A 41 -13.89 -13.58 2.57
CA SER A 41 -14.12 -13.59 4.01
C SER A 41 -15.17 -14.63 4.43
N THR A 42 -14.98 -15.21 5.60
CA THR A 42 -15.87 -16.22 6.20
C THR A 42 -16.74 -15.65 7.34
N ASP A 43 -16.50 -14.41 7.73
CA ASP A 43 -17.28 -13.64 8.70
C ASP A 43 -18.25 -12.66 7.99
N ASN A 44 -18.79 -11.67 8.70
CA ASN A 44 -19.72 -10.69 8.14
C ASN A 44 -19.04 -9.56 7.33
N THR A 45 -17.75 -9.62 7.02
CA THR A 45 -17.01 -8.57 6.30
C THR A 45 -17.67 -8.19 4.98
N LEU A 46 -17.98 -9.17 4.11
CA LEU A 46 -18.60 -8.90 2.80
C LEU A 46 -19.99 -8.26 2.94
N ALA A 47 -20.79 -8.73 3.90
CA ALA A 47 -22.10 -8.15 4.15
C ALA A 47 -22.00 -6.69 4.61
N LEU A 48 -21.03 -6.39 5.49
CA LEU A 48 -20.74 -5.04 5.96
C LEU A 48 -20.23 -4.13 4.83
N ALA A 49 -19.33 -4.64 3.99
CA ALA A 49 -18.84 -3.89 2.82
C ALA A 49 -20.00 -3.50 1.87
N LYS A 50 -20.91 -4.43 1.58
CA LYS A 50 -22.11 -4.16 0.77
C LYS A 50 -23.04 -3.13 1.42
N GLN A 51 -23.20 -3.12 2.74
CA GLN A 51 -23.97 -2.10 3.45
C GLN A 51 -23.34 -0.70 3.28
N TRP A 52 -22.02 -0.60 3.38
CA TRP A 52 -21.31 0.65 3.10
C TRP A 52 -21.49 1.13 1.66
N ALA A 53 -21.37 0.24 0.68
CA ALA A 53 -21.60 0.57 -0.73
C ALA A 53 -23.06 1.01 -0.99
N ALA A 54 -24.04 0.36 -0.38
CA ALA A 54 -25.44 0.78 -0.48
C ALA A 54 -25.70 2.18 0.10
N ARG A 55 -24.94 2.57 1.14
CA ARG A 55 -25.03 3.90 1.75
C ARG A 55 -24.34 4.99 0.93
N TYR A 56 -23.29 4.65 0.18
CA TYR A 56 -22.50 5.57 -0.65
C TYR A 56 -22.29 5.00 -2.06
N PRO A 57 -23.36 4.83 -2.86
CA PRO A 57 -23.32 4.06 -4.11
C PRO A 57 -22.45 4.67 -5.21
N GLU A 58 -22.22 5.99 -5.17
CA GLU A 58 -21.38 6.69 -6.14
C GLU A 58 -19.90 6.73 -5.73
N GLN A 59 -19.57 6.28 -4.52
CA GLN A 59 -18.24 6.45 -3.94
C GLN A 59 -17.58 5.15 -3.50
N ILE A 60 -18.38 4.16 -3.06
CA ILE A 60 -17.88 2.88 -2.53
C ILE A 60 -18.27 1.75 -3.46
N PHE A 61 -17.29 1.00 -3.89
CA PHE A 61 -17.42 -0.16 -4.75
C PHE A 61 -16.90 -1.41 -4.04
N VAL A 62 -17.55 -2.53 -4.25
CA VAL A 62 -17.21 -3.81 -3.59
C VAL A 62 -16.95 -4.86 -4.64
N GLU A 63 -15.80 -5.49 -4.55
CA GLU A 63 -15.43 -6.67 -5.32
C GLU A 63 -15.25 -7.86 -4.37
N ALA A 64 -15.84 -9.01 -4.70
CA ALA A 64 -15.70 -10.24 -3.93
C ALA A 64 -14.89 -11.26 -4.73
N MET A 65 -13.75 -11.66 -4.19
CA MET A 65 -12.90 -12.68 -4.82
C MET A 65 -13.51 -14.08 -4.60
N PRO A 66 -13.41 -15.01 -5.57
CA PRO A 66 -14.04 -16.31 -5.49
C PRO A 66 -13.40 -17.25 -4.44
N HIS A 67 -12.15 -16.97 -4.06
CA HIS A 67 -11.40 -17.71 -3.04
C HIS A 67 -10.32 -16.82 -2.44
N ASN A 68 -9.89 -17.15 -1.22
CA ASN A 68 -8.81 -16.39 -0.56
C ASN A 68 -7.50 -16.50 -1.34
N GLY A 69 -7.09 -15.36 -1.89
CA GLY A 69 -5.87 -15.21 -2.69
C GLY A 69 -4.72 -14.55 -1.95
N GLY A 70 -4.99 -13.96 -0.79
CA GLY A 70 -4.04 -13.18 0.01
C GLY A 70 -4.01 -11.69 -0.35
N VAL A 71 -3.50 -10.88 0.57
CA VAL A 71 -3.54 -9.42 0.52
C VAL A 71 -2.95 -8.82 -0.75
N ALA A 72 -1.84 -9.39 -1.27
CA ALA A 72 -1.23 -8.93 -2.53
C ALA A 72 -2.19 -9.04 -3.71
N LYS A 73 -2.91 -10.16 -3.84
CA LYS A 73 -3.89 -10.35 -4.93
C LYS A 73 -5.06 -9.39 -4.79
N ALA A 74 -5.58 -9.21 -3.58
CA ALA A 74 -6.66 -8.27 -3.32
C ALA A 74 -6.26 -6.82 -3.65
N ARG A 75 -5.06 -6.38 -3.21
CA ARG A 75 -4.52 -5.06 -3.58
C ARG A 75 -4.37 -4.90 -5.09
N ASN A 76 -3.80 -5.89 -5.78
CA ASN A 76 -3.61 -5.86 -7.23
C ASN A 76 -4.95 -5.84 -7.96
N TRP A 77 -5.94 -6.63 -7.51
CA TRP A 77 -7.27 -6.62 -8.10
C TRP A 77 -7.92 -5.23 -7.99
N GLY A 78 -7.87 -4.62 -6.81
CA GLY A 78 -8.35 -3.24 -6.61
C GLY A 78 -7.62 -2.22 -7.48
N ALA A 79 -6.31 -2.35 -7.65
CA ALA A 79 -5.53 -1.48 -8.54
C ALA A 79 -5.93 -1.58 -10.01
N LEU A 80 -6.40 -2.74 -10.45
CA LEU A 80 -6.93 -2.95 -11.80
C LEU A 80 -8.34 -2.37 -11.99
N GLN A 81 -9.17 -2.36 -10.92
CA GLN A 81 -10.51 -1.77 -10.97
C GLN A 81 -10.50 -0.24 -11.03
N SER A 82 -9.49 0.40 -10.46
CA SER A 82 -9.34 1.86 -10.50
C SER A 82 -9.01 2.35 -11.90
N ASP A 83 -9.58 3.50 -12.28
CA ASP A 83 -9.27 4.27 -13.49
C ASP A 83 -8.57 5.59 -13.19
N ASN A 84 -8.38 5.94 -11.91
CA ASN A 84 -7.65 7.13 -11.51
C ASN A 84 -6.13 7.02 -11.70
N GLU A 85 -5.49 8.16 -11.86
CA GLU A 85 -4.03 8.26 -11.98
C GLU A 85 -3.32 7.86 -10.68
N PHE A 86 -3.92 8.16 -9.54
CA PHE A 86 -3.36 7.89 -8.23
C PHE A 86 -4.24 6.92 -7.44
N ILE A 87 -3.59 5.96 -6.80
CA ILE A 87 -4.22 4.96 -5.96
C ILE A 87 -3.49 4.84 -4.62
N ALA A 88 -4.26 4.71 -3.56
CA ALA A 88 -3.77 4.53 -2.20
C ALA A 88 -4.20 3.19 -1.64
N PHE A 89 -3.41 2.63 -0.74
CA PHE A 89 -3.77 1.42 0.00
C PHE A 89 -3.92 1.73 1.48
N LEU A 90 -4.93 1.13 2.09
CA LEU A 90 -5.16 1.16 3.52
C LEU A 90 -5.57 -0.23 3.98
N ASP A 91 -4.98 -0.72 5.06
CA ASP A 91 -5.38 -2.02 5.61
C ASP A 91 -6.72 -1.90 6.36
N ALA A 92 -7.53 -2.98 6.32
CA ALA A 92 -8.89 -2.98 6.86
C ALA A 92 -8.96 -2.81 8.39
N ASP A 93 -7.83 -2.90 9.08
CA ASP A 93 -7.69 -2.71 10.53
C ASP A 93 -7.04 -1.36 10.91
N ASP A 94 -6.72 -0.51 9.93
CA ASP A 94 -6.11 0.81 10.12
C ASP A 94 -7.10 1.96 9.84
N ALA A 95 -6.63 3.20 9.95
CA ALA A 95 -7.42 4.39 9.62
C ALA A 95 -6.53 5.54 9.12
N TYR A 96 -7.04 6.37 8.21
CA TYR A 96 -6.39 7.63 7.86
C TYR A 96 -6.66 8.72 8.90
N GLU A 97 -5.65 9.54 9.16
CA GLU A 97 -5.86 10.86 9.76
C GLU A 97 -6.50 11.82 8.75
N THR A 98 -7.22 12.81 9.26
CA THR A 98 -7.79 13.87 8.40
C THR A 98 -6.69 14.58 7.62
N GLY A 99 -6.85 14.70 6.29
CA GLY A 99 -5.89 15.36 5.41
C GLY A 99 -4.80 14.43 4.83
N ALA A 100 -4.77 13.14 5.17
CA ALA A 100 -3.76 12.21 4.67
C ALA A 100 -3.72 12.14 3.13
N LEU A 101 -4.86 12.00 2.47
CA LEU A 101 -4.91 11.99 1.00
C LEU A 101 -4.63 13.35 0.37
N GLU A 102 -5.00 14.44 1.04
CA GLU A 102 -4.72 15.79 0.56
C GLU A 102 -3.22 16.08 0.53
N THR A 103 -2.50 15.66 1.57
CA THR A 103 -1.05 15.79 1.64
C THR A 103 -0.35 14.99 0.54
N ALA A 104 -0.81 13.78 0.26
CA ALA A 104 -0.30 12.97 -0.85
C ALA A 104 -0.59 13.62 -2.22
N ALA A 105 -1.82 14.09 -2.43
CA ALA A 105 -2.23 14.75 -3.68
C ALA A 105 -1.45 16.04 -3.93
N ALA A 106 -1.20 16.84 -2.88
CA ALA A 106 -0.36 18.03 -2.96
C ALA A 106 1.08 17.67 -3.35
N THR A 107 1.62 16.57 -2.80
CA THR A 107 2.98 16.11 -3.14
C THR A 107 3.10 15.78 -4.63
N PHE A 108 2.15 15.02 -5.20
CA PHE A 108 2.17 14.73 -6.63
C PHE A 108 2.00 15.98 -7.50
N TYR A 109 1.23 16.96 -7.03
CA TYR A 109 1.04 18.21 -7.74
C TYR A 109 2.33 19.06 -7.80
N PHE A 110 3.02 19.22 -6.66
CA PHE A 110 4.25 20.02 -6.59
C PHE A 110 5.50 19.26 -7.02
N GLN A 111 5.45 17.94 -7.04
CA GLN A 111 6.55 17.05 -7.44
C GLN A 111 6.05 16.00 -8.44
N PRO A 112 5.77 16.41 -9.70
CA PRO A 112 5.11 15.55 -10.70
C PRO A 112 5.94 14.33 -11.12
N ASP A 113 7.23 14.32 -10.87
CA ASP A 113 8.14 13.18 -11.09
C ASP A 113 8.10 12.13 -9.97
N THR A 114 7.35 12.36 -8.89
CA THR A 114 7.18 11.39 -7.81
C THR A 114 6.33 10.19 -8.29
N ALA A 115 6.84 9.00 -8.09
CA ALA A 115 6.16 7.76 -8.46
C ALA A 115 5.34 7.16 -7.31
N LEU A 116 5.76 7.41 -6.08
CA LEU A 116 5.19 6.86 -4.85
C LEU A 116 5.34 7.87 -3.71
N VAL A 117 4.26 8.04 -2.95
CA VAL A 117 4.26 8.75 -1.67
C VAL A 117 4.07 7.73 -0.54
N ARG A 118 4.91 7.82 0.49
CA ARG A 118 4.74 7.09 1.75
C ARG A 118 4.22 8.03 2.80
N LEU A 119 3.02 7.76 3.29
CA LEU A 119 2.39 8.48 4.38
C LEU A 119 3.04 8.09 5.72
N ALA A 120 2.88 8.94 6.73
CA ALA A 120 3.19 8.55 8.10
C ALA A 120 2.45 7.26 8.48
N LEU A 121 3.10 6.43 9.28
CA LEU A 121 2.50 5.24 9.90
C LEU A 121 2.68 5.41 11.40
N LYS A 122 1.60 5.78 12.09
CA LYS A 122 1.60 6.12 13.51
C LYS A 122 1.06 4.94 14.31
N PRO A 123 1.86 4.33 15.19
CA PRO A 123 1.40 3.19 15.98
C PRO A 123 0.38 3.64 17.04
N ILE A 124 -0.74 2.93 17.09
CA ILE A 124 -1.78 3.08 18.09
C ILE A 124 -1.82 1.79 18.93
N ASP A 125 -1.94 1.91 20.23
CA ASP A 125 -1.97 0.77 21.17
C ASP A 125 -0.75 -0.15 21.08
N LEU A 126 0.42 0.43 20.72
CA LEU A 126 1.67 -0.34 20.63
C LEU A 126 2.05 -0.85 22.03
N PRO A 127 2.35 -2.17 22.17
CA PRO A 127 2.80 -2.71 23.45
C PRO A 127 4.07 -2.01 23.97
N ALA A 128 4.09 -1.71 25.29
CA ALA A 128 5.20 -1.00 25.93
C ALA A 128 6.55 -1.69 25.74
N CYS A 129 6.56 -3.04 25.66
CA CYS A 129 7.78 -3.79 25.39
C CYS A 129 8.50 -3.40 24.08
N TYR A 130 7.78 -2.87 23.10
CA TYR A 130 8.36 -2.31 21.86
C TYR A 130 8.60 -0.79 21.96
N ALA A 131 7.59 -0.05 22.45
CA ALA A 131 7.60 1.41 22.47
C ALA A 131 8.73 1.99 23.34
N GLU A 132 9.11 1.29 24.42
CA GLU A 132 10.14 1.72 25.35
C GLU A 132 11.58 1.34 24.93
N GLN A 133 11.74 0.65 23.78
CA GLN A 133 13.08 0.25 23.32
C GLN A 133 13.86 1.44 22.74
N PRO A 134 15.14 1.61 23.08
CA PRO A 134 15.97 2.72 22.60
C PRO A 134 16.03 2.82 21.08
N ASN A 135 15.95 1.69 20.36
CA ASN A 135 16.04 1.63 18.91
C ASN A 135 14.66 1.53 18.22
N PHE A 136 13.57 1.81 18.94
CA PHE A 136 12.22 1.68 18.40
C PHE A 136 12.03 2.52 17.14
N GLU A 137 12.42 3.79 17.15
CA GLU A 137 12.25 4.68 16.00
C GLU A 137 12.99 4.15 14.74
N PHE A 138 14.15 3.56 14.92
CA PHE A 138 14.89 2.92 13.82
C PHE A 138 14.12 1.72 13.25
N ALA A 139 13.62 0.84 14.12
CA ALA A 139 12.81 -0.30 13.70
C ALA A 139 11.51 0.14 13.02
N TRP A 140 10.84 1.17 13.57
CA TRP A 140 9.60 1.69 13.03
C TRP A 140 9.78 2.39 11.68
N GLN A 141 10.93 2.99 11.44
CA GLN A 141 11.26 3.56 10.13
C GLN A 141 11.32 2.49 9.04
N HIS A 142 11.80 1.28 9.33
CA HIS A 142 11.71 0.17 8.38
C HIS A 142 10.26 -0.19 8.05
N MET A 143 9.38 -0.21 9.05
CA MET A 143 7.95 -0.39 8.83
C MET A 143 7.36 0.67 7.89
N ARG A 144 7.64 1.96 8.17
CA ARG A 144 7.15 3.08 7.32
C ARG A 144 7.61 2.95 5.88
N MET A 145 8.80 2.40 5.63
CA MET A 145 9.39 2.27 4.30
C MET A 145 8.94 1.03 3.53
N THR A 146 8.41 0.02 4.20
CA THR A 146 8.07 -1.27 3.59
C THR A 146 6.58 -1.61 3.65
N CYS A 147 5.81 -1.06 4.56
CA CYS A 147 4.37 -1.32 4.68
C CYS A 147 3.63 -0.93 3.39
N GLY A 148 2.70 -1.78 2.95
CA GLY A 148 1.85 -1.50 1.81
C GLY A 148 0.69 -0.55 2.13
N GLY A 149 0.17 -0.60 3.37
CA GLY A 149 -1.00 0.15 3.81
C GLY A 149 -0.80 1.66 3.96
N ASN A 150 0.44 2.17 3.94
CA ASN A 150 0.73 3.60 4.01
C ASN A 150 1.21 4.20 2.68
N THR A 151 0.89 3.56 1.55
CA THR A 151 1.40 3.97 0.24
C THR A 151 0.34 4.59 -0.65
N VAL A 152 0.76 5.63 -1.38
CA VAL A 152 -0.02 6.21 -2.48
C VAL A 152 0.83 6.16 -3.73
N PHE A 153 0.40 5.41 -4.73
CA PHE A 153 1.13 5.19 -5.97
C PHE A 153 0.57 6.03 -7.12
N ARG A 154 1.46 6.46 -8.00
CA ARG A 154 1.05 6.64 -9.39
C ARG A 154 0.69 5.27 -9.95
N ARG A 155 -0.59 5.06 -10.31
CA ARG A 155 -1.13 3.74 -10.69
C ARG A 155 -0.33 3.09 -11.83
N ALA A 156 0.01 3.85 -12.86
CA ALA A 156 0.80 3.35 -13.97
C ALA A 156 2.17 2.80 -13.52
N PHE A 157 2.80 3.44 -12.53
CA PHE A 157 4.06 2.97 -11.96
C PHE A 157 3.91 1.64 -11.20
N LEU A 158 2.87 1.50 -10.37
CA LEU A 158 2.59 0.23 -9.69
C LEU A 158 2.37 -0.90 -10.70
N LEU A 159 1.59 -0.65 -11.75
CA LEU A 159 1.35 -1.64 -12.80
C LEU A 159 2.63 -1.99 -13.58
N ALA A 160 3.50 -1.02 -13.83
CA ALA A 160 4.81 -1.25 -14.44
C ALA A 160 5.74 -2.11 -13.57
N CYS A 161 5.62 -2.00 -12.23
CA CYS A 161 6.31 -2.90 -11.29
C CYS A 161 5.74 -4.34 -11.31
N GLY A 162 4.58 -4.57 -11.94
CA GLY A 162 3.85 -5.83 -11.91
C GLY A 162 2.92 -5.97 -10.70
N GLY A 163 2.68 -4.88 -9.96
CA GLY A 163 1.89 -4.88 -8.72
C GLY A 163 2.65 -5.42 -7.52
N PHE A 164 1.90 -5.77 -6.47
CA PHE A 164 2.44 -6.47 -5.30
C PHE A 164 2.80 -7.91 -5.69
N PRO A 165 3.98 -8.43 -5.29
CA PRO A 165 4.39 -9.81 -5.59
C PRO A 165 3.40 -10.84 -5.05
N GLN A 166 3.03 -11.84 -5.89
CA GLN A 166 2.02 -12.84 -5.57
C GLN A 166 2.59 -14.26 -5.41
N ASN A 167 3.91 -14.38 -5.25
CA ASN A 167 4.58 -15.65 -5.07
C ASN A 167 4.14 -16.34 -3.76
N ASP A 168 4.05 -17.65 -3.75
CA ASP A 168 3.66 -18.43 -2.56
C ASP A 168 4.56 -18.14 -1.35
N LEU A 169 5.84 -17.87 -1.59
CA LEU A 169 6.78 -17.42 -0.58
C LEU A 169 6.24 -16.22 0.22
N PHE A 170 5.77 -15.17 -0.47
CA PHE A 170 5.26 -13.96 0.18
C PHE A 170 3.93 -14.19 0.89
N ARG A 171 3.08 -15.06 0.32
CA ARG A 171 1.83 -15.44 0.98
C ARG A 171 2.06 -16.11 2.34
N GLN A 172 3.12 -16.90 2.47
CA GLN A 172 3.48 -17.56 3.73
C GLN A 172 4.16 -16.62 4.71
N LEU A 173 5.03 -15.75 4.21
CA LEU A 173 5.84 -14.84 5.04
C LEU A 173 5.16 -13.51 5.34
N GLY A 174 4.21 -13.05 4.48
CA GLY A 174 3.54 -11.74 4.62
C GLY A 174 4.51 -10.57 4.45
N VAL A 175 5.42 -10.65 3.46
CA VAL A 175 6.46 -9.62 3.20
C VAL A 175 6.47 -9.16 1.74
N GLU A 176 5.37 -9.33 1.02
CA GLU A 176 5.19 -8.91 -0.36
C GLU A 176 5.36 -7.41 -0.56
N ASP A 177 4.90 -6.63 0.41
CA ASP A 177 5.04 -5.18 0.44
C ASP A 177 6.49 -4.76 0.69
N GLY A 178 7.25 -5.52 1.47
CA GLY A 178 8.68 -5.30 1.69
C GLY A 178 9.49 -5.40 0.39
N ALA A 179 9.27 -6.44 -0.42
CA ALA A 179 9.99 -6.61 -1.68
C ALA A 179 9.66 -5.48 -2.68
N LEU A 180 8.38 -5.12 -2.83
CA LEU A 180 7.97 -3.98 -3.65
C LEU A 180 8.52 -2.65 -3.09
N GLY A 181 8.47 -2.48 -1.76
CA GLY A 181 8.94 -1.30 -1.07
C GLY A 181 10.42 -1.04 -1.32
N ILE A 182 11.27 -2.06 -1.20
CA ILE A 182 12.70 -1.97 -1.48
C ILE A 182 12.96 -1.69 -2.97
N ALA A 183 12.27 -2.40 -3.87
CA ALA A 183 12.43 -2.19 -5.31
C ALA A 183 12.11 -0.74 -5.70
N THR A 184 10.96 -0.22 -5.28
CA THR A 184 10.51 1.13 -5.63
C THR A 184 11.47 2.21 -5.12
N THR A 185 12.07 2.02 -3.95
CA THR A 185 13.09 2.95 -3.40
C THR A 185 14.37 2.97 -4.22
N LYS A 186 14.73 1.84 -4.87
CA LYS A 186 15.92 1.75 -5.73
C LYS A 186 15.74 2.41 -7.10
N ILE A 187 14.53 2.39 -7.66
CA ILE A 187 14.30 2.69 -9.09
C ILE A 187 13.44 3.92 -9.36
N ALA A 188 12.87 4.53 -8.32
CA ALA A 188 11.92 5.62 -8.47
C ALA A 188 12.13 6.73 -7.44
N LYS A 189 11.62 7.93 -7.76
CA LYS A 189 11.51 9.00 -6.78
C LYS A 189 10.35 8.69 -5.84
N VAL A 190 10.67 8.51 -4.58
CA VAL A 190 9.72 8.25 -3.48
C VAL A 190 9.72 9.46 -2.55
N ALA A 191 8.55 10.03 -2.30
CA ALA A 191 8.38 11.05 -1.28
C ALA A 191 7.96 10.39 0.05
N THR A 192 8.51 10.87 1.16
CA THR A 192 8.18 10.42 2.52
C THR A 192 7.58 11.57 3.31
N LEU A 193 6.36 11.39 3.83
CA LEU A 193 5.60 12.40 4.54
C LEU A 193 5.42 12.02 6.02
N PHE A 194 6.50 11.61 6.68
CA PHE A 194 6.43 11.02 8.02
C PHE A 194 6.11 12.02 9.14
N GLY A 195 6.22 13.32 8.90
CA GLY A 195 5.80 14.39 9.81
C GLY A 195 4.36 14.89 9.59
N GLU A 196 3.69 14.41 8.54
CA GLU A 196 2.39 14.90 8.10
C GLU A 196 1.25 13.93 8.53
N PRO A 197 -0.03 14.30 8.33
CA PRO A 197 -1.14 13.37 8.50
C PRO A 197 -0.97 12.11 7.65
N GLY A 198 -1.22 10.94 8.25
CA GLY A 198 -0.98 9.65 7.60
C GLY A 198 -1.94 8.56 8.06
N VAL A 199 -1.38 7.41 8.35
CA VAL A 199 -2.10 6.20 8.77
C VAL A 199 -1.95 6.00 10.26
N LEU A 200 -3.06 5.81 10.96
CA LEU A 200 -3.13 5.28 12.32
C LEU A 200 -3.12 3.76 12.23
N HIS A 201 -1.98 3.17 12.60
CA HIS A 201 -1.77 1.73 12.56
C HIS A 201 -2.10 1.12 13.93
N TYR A 202 -3.22 0.40 14.01
CA TYR A 202 -3.71 -0.19 15.26
C TYR A 202 -2.98 -1.50 15.55
N CYS A 203 -2.04 -1.42 16.48
CA CYS A 203 -1.21 -2.54 16.89
C CYS A 203 -2.02 -3.53 17.74
N ARG A 204 -1.80 -4.83 17.47
CA ARG A 204 -2.43 -5.93 18.21
C ARG A 204 -1.48 -7.11 18.31
N ALA A 205 -1.67 -7.95 19.30
CA ALA A 205 -0.89 -9.17 19.44
C ALA A 205 -1.01 -10.06 18.19
N GLY A 206 0.10 -10.60 17.72
CA GLY A 206 0.18 -11.44 16.52
C GLY A 206 0.16 -10.67 15.20
N MET A 207 0.32 -9.33 15.21
CA MET A 207 0.44 -8.56 13.97
C MET A 207 1.74 -8.87 13.22
N HIS A 208 1.73 -8.75 11.89
CA HIS A 208 2.93 -9.01 11.08
C HIS A 208 4.13 -8.13 11.47
N ALA A 209 3.88 -6.89 11.89
CA ALA A 209 4.89 -5.97 12.38
C ALA A 209 5.72 -6.51 13.55
N GLU A 210 5.17 -7.39 14.40
CA GLU A 210 5.92 -7.98 15.52
C GLU A 210 7.15 -8.75 15.06
N ARG A 211 7.08 -9.42 13.91
CA ARG A 211 8.24 -10.14 13.37
C ARG A 211 9.42 -9.22 13.11
N LEU A 212 9.15 -8.09 12.46
CA LEU A 212 10.18 -7.07 12.19
C LEU A 212 10.68 -6.44 13.48
N LEU A 213 9.77 -6.07 14.38
CA LEU A 213 10.12 -5.46 15.67
C LEU A 213 10.98 -6.42 16.50
N ASN A 214 10.60 -7.70 16.58
CA ASN A 214 11.37 -8.72 17.29
C ASN A 214 12.75 -8.94 16.68
N ALA A 215 12.85 -8.96 15.35
CA ALA A 215 14.13 -9.14 14.68
C ALA A 215 15.06 -7.94 14.91
N VAL A 216 14.56 -6.72 14.81
CA VAL A 216 15.39 -5.50 14.90
C VAL A 216 15.69 -5.11 16.34
N LEU A 217 14.70 -5.19 17.24
CA LEU A 217 14.85 -4.71 18.62
C LEU A 217 15.48 -5.77 19.54
N PHE A 218 15.15 -7.04 19.34
CA PHE A 218 15.58 -8.12 20.21
C PHE A 218 16.52 -9.12 19.54
N GLN A 219 16.94 -8.85 18.28
CA GLN A 219 17.82 -9.73 17.51
C GLN A 219 17.30 -11.18 17.41
N GLN A 220 15.98 -11.35 17.47
CA GLN A 220 15.37 -12.65 17.33
C GLN A 220 15.35 -13.04 15.85
N PRO A 221 15.80 -14.24 15.49
CA PRO A 221 15.70 -14.70 14.12
C PRO A 221 14.23 -14.75 13.70
N VAL A 222 13.93 -14.31 12.48
CA VAL A 222 12.58 -14.43 11.94
C VAL A 222 12.28 -15.91 11.74
N GLU A 223 11.42 -16.48 12.60
CA GLU A 223 11.05 -17.90 12.51
C GLU A 223 10.50 -18.23 11.12
N GLY A 224 10.96 -19.35 10.58
CA GLY A 224 10.51 -19.86 9.29
C GLY A 224 11.13 -19.19 8.06
N VAL A 225 12.07 -18.24 8.23
CA VAL A 225 12.79 -17.63 7.10
C VAL A 225 14.19 -18.22 6.97
N THR A 226 14.40 -18.95 5.89
CA THR A 226 15.72 -19.53 5.55
C THR A 226 16.53 -18.58 4.66
N ALA A 227 17.86 -18.77 4.61
CA ALA A 227 18.73 -18.05 3.68
C ALA A 227 18.29 -18.20 2.21
N ARG A 228 17.70 -19.34 1.85
CA ARG A 228 17.16 -19.61 0.52
C ARG A 228 15.94 -18.73 0.24
N GLU A 229 15.04 -18.57 1.19
CA GLU A 229 13.84 -17.71 1.06
C GLU A 229 14.21 -16.24 1.00
N MET A 230 15.21 -15.81 1.75
CA MET A 230 15.77 -14.47 1.63
C MET A 230 16.32 -14.20 0.23
N ALA A 231 17.12 -15.11 -0.30
CA ALA A 231 17.65 -14.98 -1.67
C ALA A 231 16.54 -14.94 -2.72
N GLN A 232 15.46 -15.72 -2.54
CA GLN A 232 14.29 -15.67 -3.43
C GLN A 232 13.56 -14.32 -3.34
N ALA A 233 13.43 -13.73 -2.16
CA ALA A 233 12.82 -12.40 -2.00
C ALA A 233 13.67 -11.30 -2.66
N GLU A 234 14.99 -11.39 -2.54
CA GLU A 234 15.93 -10.50 -3.24
C GLU A 234 15.82 -10.63 -4.76
N GLU A 235 15.71 -11.86 -5.28
CA GLU A 235 15.52 -12.10 -6.72
C GLU A 235 14.23 -11.46 -7.25
N VAL A 236 13.14 -11.53 -6.49
CA VAL A 236 11.87 -10.85 -6.86
C VAL A 236 12.04 -9.34 -6.88
N THR A 237 12.70 -8.78 -5.87
CA THR A 237 13.04 -7.35 -5.82
C THR A 237 13.84 -6.92 -7.05
N ASP A 238 14.88 -7.66 -7.41
CA ASP A 238 15.72 -7.38 -8.58
C ASP A 238 14.97 -7.57 -9.90
N LYS A 239 14.04 -8.52 -9.97
CA LYS A 239 13.17 -8.71 -11.12
C LYS A 239 12.30 -7.47 -11.36
N ILE A 240 11.69 -6.92 -10.31
CA ILE A 240 10.90 -5.68 -10.39
C ILE A 240 11.79 -4.53 -10.93
N CYS A 241 12.98 -4.38 -10.39
CA CYS A 241 13.92 -3.34 -10.83
C CYS A 241 14.26 -3.48 -12.32
N ARG A 242 14.65 -4.69 -12.76
CA ARG A 242 14.97 -4.95 -14.19
C ARG A 242 13.77 -4.71 -15.11
N GLN A 243 12.55 -5.08 -14.69
CA GLN A 243 11.34 -4.87 -15.48
C GLN A 243 11.07 -3.40 -15.73
N VAL A 244 11.15 -2.57 -14.69
CA VAL A 244 10.91 -1.13 -14.82
C VAL A 244 12.02 -0.45 -15.64
N GLU A 245 13.29 -0.82 -15.44
CA GLU A 245 14.39 -0.29 -16.25
C GLU A 245 14.25 -0.66 -17.73
N ALA A 246 13.85 -1.90 -18.05
CA ALA A 246 13.60 -2.32 -19.41
C ALA A 246 12.46 -1.50 -20.06
N LEU A 247 11.40 -1.20 -19.33
CA LEU A 247 10.31 -0.33 -19.80
C LEU A 247 10.79 1.10 -20.05
N LYS A 248 11.57 1.69 -19.16
CA LYS A 248 12.16 3.02 -19.37
C LYS A 248 12.99 3.09 -20.64
N CYS A 249 13.88 2.11 -20.85
CA CYS A 249 14.69 2.03 -22.04
C CYS A 249 13.84 1.89 -23.31
N ALA A 250 12.81 1.03 -23.29
CA ALA A 250 11.92 0.81 -24.43
C ALA A 250 11.10 2.06 -24.80
N LEU A 251 10.71 2.84 -23.80
CA LEU A 251 9.91 4.06 -23.96
C LEU A 251 10.78 5.32 -24.17
N ASN A 252 12.11 5.20 -24.15
CA ASN A 252 13.06 6.32 -24.16
C ASN A 252 12.71 7.42 -23.14
N SER A 253 12.12 7.02 -22.00
CA SER A 253 11.69 7.95 -20.97
C SER A 253 12.75 8.07 -19.88
N PRO A 254 13.36 9.23 -19.68
CA PRO A 254 14.26 9.48 -18.57
C PRO A 254 13.49 9.67 -17.26
N GLN A 255 12.17 9.85 -17.31
CA GLN A 255 11.34 10.14 -16.14
C GLN A 255 11.01 8.88 -15.34
N ILE A 256 11.11 9.00 -14.04
CA ILE A 256 10.72 7.99 -13.07
C ILE A 256 9.23 8.18 -12.78
N GLY A 257 8.44 7.27 -13.18
CA GLY A 257 6.99 7.35 -13.23
C GLY A 257 6.56 7.43 -14.69
N ILE A 258 5.66 6.55 -15.09
CA ILE A 258 5.15 6.55 -16.46
C ILE A 258 4.21 7.75 -16.57
N CYS A 259 4.67 8.81 -17.21
CA CYS A 259 3.78 9.89 -17.60
C CYS A 259 2.93 9.41 -18.78
N PRO A 260 1.64 9.78 -18.82
CA PRO A 260 0.80 9.52 -19.99
C PRO A 260 1.46 10.10 -21.25
N LEU A 261 1.35 9.41 -22.36
CA LEU A 261 1.78 9.92 -23.67
C LEU A 261 0.89 11.14 -24.00
N GLU A 262 1.44 12.35 -23.92
CA GLU A 262 0.77 13.52 -24.47
C GLU A 262 0.94 13.51 -25.99
N ILE A 263 -0.13 13.18 -26.68
CA ILE A 263 -0.19 13.36 -28.14
C ILE A 263 -0.49 14.84 -28.40
N THR A 264 0.54 15.64 -28.58
CA THR A 264 0.37 16.99 -29.12
C THR A 264 -0.04 16.86 -30.59
N ARG A 265 -1.28 17.22 -30.93
CA ARG A 265 -1.63 17.46 -32.33
C ARG A 265 -0.83 18.70 -32.76
N SER A 266 0.14 18.49 -33.66
CA SER A 266 0.68 19.60 -34.43
C SER A 266 -0.48 20.17 -35.25
N GLU A 267 -0.84 21.41 -35.01
CA GLU A 267 -1.73 22.15 -35.90
C GLU A 267 -1.05 22.20 -37.29
N ILE A 268 -1.72 21.59 -38.29
CA ILE A 268 -1.38 21.70 -39.71
C ILE A 268 -2.02 22.98 -40.22
#